data_07424e5eb319c019f423bb69ef5508b3
#
_entry.id   07424e5eb319c019f423bb69ef5508b3
#
_cell.length_a   1.000
_cell.length_b   1.000
_cell.length_c   1.000
_cell.angle_alpha   90.00
_cell.angle_beta   90.00
_cell.angle_gamma   90.00
#
_symmetry.space_group_name_H-M   'P 1'
#
loop_
_entity.id
_entity.type
_entity.pdbx_description
1 polymer ?
#
loop_
_entity_poly.entity_id
_entity_poly.type
_entity_poly.pdbx_seq_one_letter_code
_entity_poly.pdbx_strand_id
1 'polypeptide(L)'
;VDVMPEINRVLGKIKDFSEAVRLGKFKGYTGKKLTNIVNIGIGGSDLGPKMAVEAMRKYMPKGMNCYFISNIDGTACAEFLEKLDPEKTLFIVCSKTFTTIETLTNARTCRKWLVDALGEHATAKHFVAVSTNAKEVSKFGIDTENMFEFWDFVGGRYSMWSAIGLIIAIAVGFDNFEKMLNGAFAMDTHFRTTEFSKNIPVVLALLSVWYDNFFGIRNHVVVPYDQYLTYLPAYLQQLVMESNGKSVDRENDFVRYQTSPVIFGGAGTDVQHSFFQMLHQGTSFVPCDFIIPAISHNEIGVHHEILLSNILAQSEALMKGKTVAEAASELKAAGKTKEEIAKLKKYKSFKGNRPSNTIIFKKIDPYALGMLVAMYEHKTFVEGVIWNINSFDQMGVELGKQLALKILPEIQGEADGVHDSSTAALIAYIKGLRK
;
A
#
# COMPACT_ATOMS: atom_id res chain seq x y z
N VAL A 1 -28.43 -7.71 -8.61
CA VAL A 1 -28.74 -6.25 -8.55
C VAL A 1 -27.68 -5.53 -9.35
N ASP A 2 -28.11 -4.65 -10.29
CA ASP A 2 -27.18 -3.78 -11.01
C ASP A 2 -26.78 -2.61 -10.10
N VAL A 3 -25.50 -2.55 -9.76
CA VAL A 3 -24.92 -1.52 -8.87
C VAL A 3 -24.33 -0.33 -9.63
N MET A 4 -24.23 -0.42 -10.96
CA MET A 4 -23.57 0.60 -11.80
C MET A 4 -24.22 1.98 -11.75
N PRO A 5 -25.56 2.15 -11.69
CA PRO A 5 -26.17 3.48 -11.56
C PRO A 5 -25.67 4.25 -10.33
N GLU A 6 -25.59 3.59 -9.18
CA GLU A 6 -25.11 4.20 -7.94
C GLU A 6 -23.61 4.49 -8.00
N ILE A 7 -22.81 3.57 -8.56
CA ILE A 7 -21.38 3.80 -8.78
C ILE A 7 -21.16 5.04 -9.65
N ASN A 8 -21.89 5.15 -10.77
CA ASN A 8 -21.78 6.29 -11.69
C ASN A 8 -22.20 7.60 -11.01
N ARG A 9 -23.23 7.59 -10.16
CA ARG A 9 -23.63 8.75 -9.36
C ARG A 9 -22.50 9.23 -8.46
N VAL A 10 -21.85 8.31 -7.73
CA VAL A 10 -20.74 8.66 -6.84
C VAL A 10 -19.51 9.11 -7.62
N LEU A 11 -19.19 8.48 -8.76
CA LEU A 11 -18.09 8.92 -9.62
C LEU A 11 -18.35 10.33 -10.16
N GLY A 12 -19.58 10.65 -10.56
CA GLY A 12 -19.98 12.02 -10.94
C GLY A 12 -19.74 13.01 -9.80
N LYS A 13 -20.14 12.67 -8.57
CA LYS A 13 -19.91 13.51 -7.38
C LYS A 13 -18.42 13.71 -7.10
N ILE A 14 -17.61 12.67 -7.24
CA ILE A 14 -16.13 12.75 -7.10
C ILE A 14 -15.56 13.69 -8.15
N LYS A 15 -16.01 13.59 -9.41
CA LYS A 15 -15.59 14.46 -10.50
C LYS A 15 -15.89 15.93 -10.18
N ASP A 16 -17.14 16.24 -9.91
CA ASP A 16 -17.56 17.61 -9.65
C ASP A 16 -16.82 18.23 -8.46
N PHE A 17 -16.69 17.48 -7.37
CA PHE A 17 -16.00 17.95 -6.18
C PHE A 17 -14.49 18.11 -6.40
N SER A 18 -13.84 17.13 -6.99
CA SER A 18 -12.39 17.18 -7.25
C SER A 18 -12.03 18.36 -8.18
N GLU A 19 -12.82 18.59 -9.21
CA GLU A 19 -12.67 19.73 -10.10
C GLU A 19 -12.93 21.07 -9.38
N ALA A 20 -13.96 21.14 -8.53
CA ALA A 20 -14.24 22.34 -7.74
C ALA A 20 -13.10 22.71 -6.79
N VAL A 21 -12.49 21.73 -6.12
CA VAL A 21 -11.31 21.94 -5.27
C VAL A 21 -10.12 22.41 -6.12
N ARG A 22 -9.81 21.71 -7.19
CA ARG A 22 -8.66 22.00 -8.08
C ARG A 22 -8.75 23.38 -8.71
N LEU A 23 -9.92 23.77 -9.16
CA LEU A 23 -10.19 25.09 -9.75
C LEU A 23 -10.31 26.21 -8.70
N GLY A 24 -10.38 25.89 -7.41
CA GLY A 24 -10.61 26.86 -6.34
C GLY A 24 -12.04 27.40 -6.30
N LYS A 25 -13.01 26.66 -6.85
CA LYS A 25 -14.45 26.95 -6.71
C LYS A 25 -14.96 26.51 -5.35
N PHE A 26 -14.53 25.34 -4.86
CA PHE A 26 -14.69 24.94 -3.47
C PHE A 26 -13.57 25.59 -2.64
N LYS A 27 -13.94 26.42 -1.67
CA LYS A 27 -13.03 27.26 -0.90
C LYS A 27 -13.16 26.96 0.59
N GLY A 28 -12.08 27.22 1.32
CA GLY A 28 -12.05 27.21 2.79
C GLY A 28 -12.95 28.31 3.37
N TYR A 29 -13.13 28.27 4.68
CA TYR A 29 -14.00 29.18 5.43
C TYR A 29 -13.70 30.66 5.22
N THR A 30 -12.43 31.02 5.07
CA THR A 30 -11.96 32.39 4.80
C THR A 30 -12.01 32.78 3.32
N GLY A 31 -12.54 31.91 2.44
CA GLY A 31 -12.60 32.14 0.99
C GLY A 31 -11.29 31.83 0.25
N LYS A 32 -10.24 31.35 0.93
CA LYS A 32 -8.99 30.94 0.30
C LYS A 32 -9.12 29.61 -0.42
N LYS A 33 -8.31 29.42 -1.47
CA LYS A 33 -8.19 28.15 -2.19
C LYS A 33 -7.55 27.10 -1.30
N LEU A 34 -8.10 25.88 -1.27
CA LEU A 34 -7.57 24.75 -0.55
C LEU A 34 -6.47 24.09 -1.39
N THR A 35 -5.26 24.09 -0.86
CA THR A 35 -4.05 23.59 -1.54
C THR A 35 -3.35 22.46 -0.80
N ASN A 36 -3.67 22.28 0.48
CA ASN A 36 -3.21 21.17 1.30
C ASN A 36 -4.38 20.19 1.49
N ILE A 37 -4.24 19.00 0.98
CA ILE A 37 -5.26 17.95 1.05
C ILE A 37 -4.74 16.85 1.98
N VAL A 38 -5.42 16.62 3.09
CA VAL A 38 -5.02 15.68 4.12
C VAL A 38 -6.01 14.51 4.16
N ASN A 39 -5.53 13.32 3.83
CA ASN A 39 -6.31 12.09 3.98
C ASN A 39 -6.10 11.52 5.38
N ILE A 40 -7.18 11.34 6.13
CA ILE A 40 -7.17 10.72 7.45
C ILE A 40 -7.86 9.36 7.33
N GLY A 41 -7.09 8.29 7.37
CA GLY A 41 -7.58 6.92 7.21
C GLY A 41 -6.49 5.93 7.59
N ILE A 42 -6.83 4.67 7.82
CA ILE A 42 -5.90 3.62 8.21
C ILE A 42 -6.08 2.38 7.34
N GLY A 43 -5.04 1.57 7.18
CA GLY A 43 -5.06 0.36 6.36
C GLY A 43 -5.42 0.66 4.91
N GLY A 44 -6.48 0.05 4.37
CA GLY A 44 -6.91 0.26 2.99
C GLY A 44 -7.37 1.68 2.67
N SER A 45 -7.80 2.45 3.66
CA SER A 45 -8.14 3.87 3.49
C SER A 45 -6.91 4.79 3.43
N ASP A 46 -5.70 4.26 3.61
CA ASP A 46 -4.41 4.97 3.53
C ASP A 46 -3.51 4.40 2.44
N LEU A 47 -3.18 3.09 2.52
CA LEU A 47 -2.10 2.48 1.73
C LEU A 47 -2.32 2.57 0.22
N GLY A 48 -3.52 2.22 -0.27
CA GLY A 48 -3.84 2.30 -1.69
C GLY A 48 -3.81 3.74 -2.22
N PRO A 49 -4.57 4.67 -1.62
CA PRO A 49 -4.54 6.08 -1.99
C PRO A 49 -3.15 6.71 -1.93
N LYS A 50 -2.37 6.45 -0.87
CA LYS A 50 -1.01 6.97 -0.71
C LYS A 50 -0.07 6.46 -1.81
N MET A 51 -0.11 5.16 -2.07
CA MET A 51 0.66 4.55 -3.16
C MET A 51 0.28 5.16 -4.52
N ALA A 52 -1.01 5.30 -4.82
CA ALA A 52 -1.47 5.83 -6.10
C ALA A 52 -1.15 7.32 -6.28
N VAL A 53 -1.31 8.15 -5.24
CA VAL A 53 -0.94 9.57 -5.29
C VAL A 53 0.56 9.73 -5.52
N GLU A 54 1.39 8.94 -4.84
CA GLU A 54 2.85 8.97 -5.05
C GLU A 54 3.22 8.50 -6.46
N ALA A 55 2.65 7.38 -6.91
CA ALA A 55 2.91 6.83 -8.24
C ALA A 55 2.55 7.82 -9.36
N MET A 56 1.54 8.64 -9.14
CA MET A 56 1.06 9.63 -10.09
C MET A 56 1.46 11.08 -9.74
N ARG A 57 2.43 11.30 -8.85
CA ARG A 57 2.86 12.64 -8.40
C ARG A 57 3.20 13.58 -9.56
N LYS A 58 3.70 13.06 -10.67
CA LYS A 58 4.02 13.85 -11.87
C LYS A 58 2.80 14.57 -12.46
N TYR A 59 1.60 14.06 -12.22
CA TYR A 59 0.33 14.62 -12.71
C TYR A 59 -0.31 15.62 -11.74
N MET A 60 0.28 15.80 -10.55
CA MET A 60 -0.19 16.81 -9.60
C MET A 60 0.16 18.21 -10.05
N PRO A 61 -0.73 19.19 -9.92
CA PRO A 61 -0.42 20.59 -10.24
C PRO A 61 0.55 21.16 -9.20
N LYS A 62 1.42 22.07 -9.66
CA LYS A 62 2.32 22.82 -8.76
C LYS A 62 1.50 23.56 -7.69
N GLY A 63 1.95 23.48 -6.45
CA GLY A 63 1.33 24.16 -5.30
C GLY A 63 0.18 23.39 -4.65
N MET A 64 -0.19 22.21 -5.13
CA MET A 64 -1.05 21.26 -4.42
C MET A 64 -0.18 20.26 -3.66
N ASN A 65 -0.52 20.01 -2.41
CA ASN A 65 0.17 19.06 -1.55
C ASN A 65 -0.82 18.05 -0.99
N CYS A 66 -0.46 16.76 -0.98
CA CYS A 66 -1.24 15.71 -0.38
C CYS A 66 -0.47 15.12 0.80
N TYR A 67 -1.19 14.93 1.92
CA TYR A 67 -0.65 14.38 3.17
C TYR A 67 -1.54 13.21 3.62
N PHE A 68 -0.94 12.28 4.36
CA PHE A 68 -1.62 11.07 4.82
C PHE A 68 -1.37 10.88 6.30
N ILE A 69 -2.43 10.92 7.11
CA ILE A 69 -2.42 10.69 8.56
C ILE A 69 -3.13 9.37 8.81
N SER A 70 -2.36 8.35 9.22
CA SER A 70 -2.89 7.00 9.46
C SER A 70 -2.58 6.48 10.86
N ASN A 71 -1.37 6.66 11.35
CA ASN A 71 -0.95 6.14 12.65
C ASN A 71 -1.62 6.92 13.80
N ILE A 72 -1.98 6.20 14.88
CA ILE A 72 -2.51 6.80 16.12
C ILE A 72 -1.41 7.49 16.97
N ASP A 73 -0.13 7.27 16.66
CA ASP A 73 0.94 8.03 17.29
C ASP A 73 0.73 9.52 17.02
N GLY A 74 0.65 10.31 18.09
CA GLY A 74 0.43 11.76 18.03
C GLY A 74 1.41 12.51 17.14
N THR A 75 2.64 12.00 16.98
CA THR A 75 3.65 12.54 16.07
C THR A 75 3.15 12.59 14.62
N ALA A 76 2.33 11.60 14.20
CA ALA A 76 1.76 11.56 12.87
C ALA A 76 0.82 12.75 12.54
N CYS A 77 0.17 13.32 13.57
CA CYS A 77 -0.61 14.54 13.41
C CYS A 77 0.26 15.79 13.61
N ALA A 78 1.04 15.85 14.68
CA ALA A 78 1.79 17.02 15.09
C ALA A 78 2.73 17.55 13.99
N GLU A 79 3.53 16.66 13.41
CA GLU A 79 4.50 16.99 12.36
C GLU A 79 3.87 17.58 11.08
N PHE A 80 2.64 17.21 10.76
CA PHE A 80 1.93 17.78 9.61
C PHE A 80 1.24 19.10 9.99
N LEU A 81 0.56 19.15 11.14
CA LEU A 81 -0.21 20.32 11.56
C LEU A 81 0.69 21.56 11.77
N GLU A 82 1.95 21.38 12.20
CA GLU A 82 2.93 22.47 12.30
C GLU A 82 3.27 23.11 10.95
N LYS A 83 3.17 22.36 9.86
CA LYS A 83 3.55 22.80 8.49
C LYS A 83 2.37 23.31 7.68
N LEU A 84 1.14 23.06 8.15
CA LEU A 84 -0.08 23.36 7.41
C LEU A 84 -0.65 24.74 7.75
N ASP A 85 -1.22 25.41 6.74
CA ASP A 85 -2.01 26.61 6.88
C ASP A 85 -3.49 26.21 7.05
N PRO A 86 -4.13 26.47 8.21
CA PRO A 86 -5.52 26.08 8.43
C PRO A 86 -6.50 26.65 7.41
N GLU A 87 -6.26 27.85 6.90
CA GLU A 87 -7.12 28.49 5.89
C GLU A 87 -7.05 27.81 4.50
N LYS A 88 -6.02 26.98 4.25
CA LYS A 88 -5.76 26.33 2.95
C LYS A 88 -5.81 24.80 3.01
N THR A 89 -6.24 24.23 4.14
CA THR A 89 -6.20 22.77 4.36
C THR A 89 -7.60 22.16 4.27
N LEU A 90 -7.74 21.10 3.47
CA LEU A 90 -8.91 20.25 3.37
C LEU A 90 -8.58 18.88 3.98
N PHE A 91 -9.41 18.42 4.90
CA PHE A 91 -9.33 17.07 5.49
C PHE A 91 -10.37 16.14 4.88
N ILE A 92 -9.94 14.94 4.47
CA ILE A 92 -10.80 13.86 3.99
C ILE A 92 -10.77 12.76 5.03
N VAL A 93 -11.85 12.54 5.76
CA VAL A 93 -11.96 11.51 6.79
C VAL A 93 -12.49 10.23 6.16
N CYS A 94 -11.61 9.24 5.99
CA CYS A 94 -11.90 7.97 5.33
C CYS A 94 -12.13 6.86 6.36
N SER A 95 -13.39 6.56 6.67
CA SER A 95 -13.78 5.47 7.57
C SER A 95 -15.15 4.92 7.18
N LYS A 96 -15.21 3.63 6.82
CA LYS A 96 -16.45 2.98 6.35
C LYS A 96 -17.60 3.17 7.32
N THR A 97 -17.40 2.82 8.58
CA THR A 97 -18.41 2.92 9.65
C THR A 97 -18.39 4.26 10.38
N PHE A 98 -17.39 5.09 10.14
CA PHE A 98 -17.11 6.32 10.88
C PHE A 98 -16.98 6.11 12.41
N THR A 99 -16.41 4.92 12.79
CA THR A 99 -16.22 4.52 14.19
C THR A 99 -14.80 4.01 14.48
N THR A 100 -13.93 3.93 13.48
CA THR A 100 -12.53 3.47 13.64
C THR A 100 -11.80 4.42 14.59
N ILE A 101 -11.32 3.90 15.72
CA ILE A 101 -10.79 4.70 16.83
C ILE A 101 -9.59 5.55 16.39
N GLU A 102 -8.66 4.97 15.66
CA GLU A 102 -7.45 5.66 15.17
C GLU A 102 -7.83 6.82 14.25
N THR A 103 -8.68 6.55 13.24
CA THR A 103 -9.12 7.55 12.27
C THR A 103 -9.88 8.68 12.94
N LEU A 104 -10.82 8.37 13.85
CA LEU A 104 -11.62 9.41 14.50
C LEU A 104 -10.82 10.21 15.55
N THR A 105 -9.85 9.59 16.24
CA THR A 105 -8.96 10.30 17.14
C THR A 105 -8.11 11.31 16.39
N ASN A 106 -7.49 10.87 15.29
CA ASN A 106 -6.71 11.76 14.41
C ASN A 106 -7.59 12.88 13.82
N ALA A 107 -8.80 12.54 13.36
CA ALA A 107 -9.73 13.52 12.82
C ALA A 107 -10.16 14.57 13.86
N ARG A 108 -10.42 14.16 15.11
CA ARG A 108 -10.74 15.10 16.20
C ARG A 108 -9.56 16.01 16.55
N THR A 109 -8.34 15.49 16.52
CA THR A 109 -7.12 16.29 16.73
C THR A 109 -6.97 17.34 15.62
N CYS A 110 -7.14 16.95 14.36
CA CYS A 110 -7.09 17.88 13.23
C CYS A 110 -8.24 18.90 13.29
N ARG A 111 -9.46 18.47 13.69
CA ARG A 111 -10.61 19.36 13.85
C ARG A 111 -10.37 20.39 14.96
N LYS A 112 -9.84 19.96 16.10
CA LYS A 112 -9.50 20.89 17.20
C LYS A 112 -8.50 21.95 16.72
N TRP A 113 -7.44 21.54 16.04
CA TRP A 113 -6.45 22.45 15.46
C TRP A 113 -7.09 23.46 14.50
N LEU A 114 -8.01 23.02 13.63
CA LEU A 114 -8.71 23.92 12.72
C LEU A 114 -9.64 24.88 13.45
N VAL A 115 -10.42 24.38 14.42
CA VAL A 115 -11.37 25.16 15.20
C VAL A 115 -10.67 26.19 16.09
N ASP A 116 -9.55 25.83 16.70
CA ASP A 116 -8.73 26.78 17.49
C ASP A 116 -8.25 27.96 16.63
N ALA A 117 -8.01 27.74 15.34
CA ALA A 117 -7.55 28.79 14.43
C ALA A 117 -8.69 29.59 13.75
N LEU A 118 -9.79 28.93 13.35
CA LEU A 118 -10.81 29.52 12.47
C LEU A 118 -12.23 29.52 13.05
N GLY A 119 -12.43 28.89 14.20
CA GLY A 119 -13.75 28.75 14.84
C GLY A 119 -14.55 27.53 14.34
N GLU A 120 -15.60 27.19 15.08
CA GLU A 120 -16.39 25.96 14.92
C GLU A 120 -17.00 25.80 13.51
N HIS A 121 -17.50 26.89 12.94
CA HIS A 121 -18.14 26.89 11.64
C HIS A 121 -17.20 26.56 10.47
N ALA A 122 -15.89 26.61 10.69
CA ALA A 122 -14.90 26.24 9.67
C ALA A 122 -14.96 24.73 9.30
N THR A 123 -15.38 23.88 10.25
CA THR A 123 -15.46 22.42 10.03
C THR A 123 -16.23 22.06 8.75
N ALA A 124 -17.38 22.65 8.51
CA ALA A 124 -18.22 22.36 7.33
C ALA A 124 -17.58 22.71 5.97
N LYS A 125 -16.53 23.55 5.97
CA LYS A 125 -15.83 24.00 4.76
C LYS A 125 -14.44 23.37 4.60
N HIS A 126 -13.94 22.68 5.62
CA HIS A 126 -12.60 22.12 5.65
C HIS A 126 -12.57 20.60 5.88
N PHE A 127 -13.71 19.99 6.16
CA PHE A 127 -13.83 18.54 6.31
C PHE A 127 -14.83 17.96 5.35
N VAL A 128 -14.45 16.82 4.74
CA VAL A 128 -15.33 15.96 3.95
C VAL A 128 -15.15 14.52 4.44
N ALA A 129 -16.14 13.68 4.19
CA ALA A 129 -16.12 12.30 4.66
C ALA A 129 -16.23 11.31 3.50
N VAL A 130 -15.51 10.21 3.59
CA VAL A 130 -15.73 9.00 2.79
C VAL A 130 -16.22 7.91 3.73
N SER A 131 -17.52 7.64 3.70
CA SER A 131 -18.18 6.80 4.70
C SER A 131 -19.52 6.25 4.20
N THR A 132 -20.04 5.25 4.93
CA THR A 132 -21.43 4.74 4.77
C THR A 132 -22.37 5.25 5.88
N ASN A 133 -21.86 6.01 6.87
CA ASN A 133 -22.59 6.36 8.10
C ASN A 133 -22.85 7.87 8.20
N ALA A 134 -23.88 8.33 7.49
CA ALA A 134 -24.26 9.74 7.47
C ALA A 134 -24.56 10.33 8.87
N LYS A 135 -25.12 9.52 9.79
CA LYS A 135 -25.44 9.96 11.16
C LYS A 135 -24.20 10.35 11.94
N GLU A 136 -23.16 9.53 11.93
CA GLU A 136 -21.91 9.83 12.66
C GLU A 136 -21.10 10.93 11.96
N VAL A 137 -21.16 11.00 10.62
CA VAL A 137 -20.57 12.09 9.82
C VAL A 137 -21.20 13.45 10.20
N SER A 138 -22.53 13.51 10.27
CA SER A 138 -23.25 14.73 10.69
C SER A 138 -22.93 15.15 12.13
N LYS A 139 -22.85 14.19 13.07
CA LYS A 139 -22.44 14.46 14.45
C LYS A 139 -21.03 15.03 14.58
N PHE A 140 -20.14 14.68 13.68
CA PHE A 140 -18.78 15.22 13.64
C PHE A 140 -18.76 16.69 13.19
N GLY A 141 -19.80 17.17 12.56
CA GLY A 141 -19.92 18.53 12.02
C GLY A 141 -19.60 18.63 10.53
N ILE A 142 -19.54 17.50 9.82
CA ILE A 142 -19.39 17.47 8.36
C ILE A 142 -20.77 17.51 7.72
N ASP A 143 -20.93 18.37 6.74
CA ASP A 143 -22.15 18.43 5.90
C ASP A 143 -22.26 17.13 5.10
N THR A 144 -23.40 16.46 5.19
CA THR A 144 -23.64 15.18 4.47
C THR A 144 -23.64 15.36 2.95
N GLU A 145 -23.84 16.55 2.42
CA GLU A 145 -23.60 16.85 1.00
C GLU A 145 -22.12 16.68 0.62
N ASN A 146 -21.21 16.81 1.58
CA ASN A 146 -19.77 16.56 1.43
C ASN A 146 -19.36 15.16 1.88
N MET A 147 -20.28 14.21 1.97
CA MET A 147 -20.01 12.80 2.23
C MET A 147 -20.02 12.02 0.92
N PHE A 148 -19.01 11.17 0.71
CA PHE A 148 -18.85 10.30 -0.44
C PHE A 148 -19.07 8.85 -0.02
N GLU A 149 -20.07 8.21 -0.59
CA GLU A 149 -20.52 6.88 -0.23
C GLU A 149 -19.75 5.79 -0.98
N PHE A 150 -19.69 4.61 -0.40
CA PHE A 150 -19.28 3.37 -1.03
C PHE A 150 -20.05 2.20 -0.35
N TRP A 151 -19.86 0.97 -0.82
CA TRP A 151 -20.77 -0.12 -0.48
C TRP A 151 -20.07 -1.26 0.26
N ASP A 152 -20.85 -2.19 0.81
CA ASP A 152 -20.36 -3.31 1.60
C ASP A 152 -19.47 -4.27 0.82
N PHE A 153 -19.68 -4.38 -0.48
CA PHE A 153 -18.82 -5.18 -1.35
C PHE A 153 -17.44 -4.56 -1.62
N VAL A 154 -17.18 -3.34 -1.15
CA VAL A 154 -15.88 -2.69 -1.25
C VAL A 154 -15.11 -2.93 0.05
N GLY A 155 -14.12 -3.82 0.01
CA GLY A 155 -13.21 -4.03 1.13
C GLY A 155 -12.02 -3.06 1.11
N GLY A 156 -11.47 -2.74 2.30
CA GLY A 156 -10.47 -1.67 2.46
C GLY A 156 -9.25 -1.80 1.54
N ARG A 157 -8.60 -2.96 1.49
CA ARG A 157 -7.35 -3.18 0.74
C ARG A 157 -7.47 -3.16 -0.78
N TYR A 158 -8.69 -3.19 -1.32
CA TYR A 158 -8.99 -3.02 -2.75
C TYR A 158 -10.02 -1.89 -2.99
N SER A 159 -10.00 -0.86 -2.15
CA SER A 159 -10.99 0.21 -2.13
C SER A 159 -10.61 1.47 -2.92
N MET A 160 -9.36 1.60 -3.37
CA MET A 160 -8.90 2.83 -4.03
C MET A 160 -9.67 3.19 -5.31
N TRP A 161 -10.37 2.23 -5.90
CA TRP A 161 -11.24 2.38 -7.07
C TRP A 161 -12.58 3.06 -6.76
N SER A 162 -12.97 3.06 -5.47
CA SER A 162 -14.22 3.63 -4.95
C SER A 162 -14.06 5.09 -4.53
N ALA A 163 -14.99 5.58 -3.71
CA ALA A 163 -14.91 6.91 -3.09
C ALA A 163 -13.65 7.12 -2.24
N ILE A 164 -13.01 6.05 -1.75
CA ILE A 164 -11.69 6.12 -1.09
C ILE A 164 -10.64 6.76 -2.01
N GLY A 165 -10.80 6.67 -3.33
CA GLY A 165 -9.96 7.34 -4.32
C GLY A 165 -10.20 8.85 -4.47
N LEU A 166 -11.07 9.47 -3.67
CA LEU A 166 -11.32 10.91 -3.74
C LEU A 166 -10.04 11.76 -3.68
N ILE A 167 -9.12 11.42 -2.79
CA ILE A 167 -7.83 12.14 -2.71
C ILE A 167 -7.02 11.97 -3.99
N ILE A 168 -7.07 10.80 -4.64
CA ILE A 168 -6.40 10.56 -5.93
C ILE A 168 -6.99 11.49 -6.99
N ALA A 169 -8.32 11.54 -7.12
CA ALA A 169 -9.00 12.40 -8.08
C ALA A 169 -8.69 13.89 -7.84
N ILE A 170 -8.61 14.33 -6.58
CA ILE A 170 -8.19 15.70 -6.26
C ILE A 170 -6.73 15.93 -6.64
N ALA A 171 -5.84 15.02 -6.28
CA ALA A 171 -4.40 15.15 -6.51
C ALA A 171 -4.05 15.24 -8.00
N VAL A 172 -4.52 14.30 -8.80
CA VAL A 172 -4.08 14.15 -10.20
C VAL A 172 -5.10 14.62 -11.24
N GLY A 173 -6.32 14.95 -10.80
CA GLY A 173 -7.48 15.29 -11.66
C GLY A 173 -8.33 14.07 -12.00
N PHE A 174 -9.63 14.30 -12.14
CA PHE A 174 -10.58 13.21 -12.38
C PHE A 174 -10.27 12.43 -13.66
N ASP A 175 -9.88 13.08 -14.75
CA ASP A 175 -9.54 12.41 -16.00
C ASP A 175 -8.39 11.39 -15.84
N ASN A 176 -7.40 11.69 -14.98
CA ASN A 176 -6.32 10.75 -14.69
C ASN A 176 -6.78 9.64 -13.74
N PHE A 177 -7.65 9.94 -12.78
CA PHE A 177 -8.30 8.92 -11.97
C PHE A 177 -9.15 7.96 -12.83
N GLU A 178 -9.93 8.48 -13.76
CA GLU A 178 -10.70 7.68 -14.72
C GLU A 178 -9.80 6.83 -15.64
N LYS A 179 -8.66 7.37 -16.10
CA LYS A 179 -7.66 6.55 -16.84
C LYS A 179 -7.11 5.42 -16.00
N MET A 180 -6.91 5.63 -14.70
CA MET A 180 -6.49 4.55 -13.79
C MET A 180 -7.58 3.47 -13.67
N LEU A 181 -8.86 3.85 -13.55
CA LEU A 181 -9.98 2.91 -13.58
C LEU A 181 -10.03 2.14 -14.91
N ASN A 182 -9.84 2.82 -16.03
CA ASN A 182 -9.82 2.20 -17.36
C ASN A 182 -8.64 1.21 -17.53
N GLY A 183 -7.48 1.49 -16.92
CA GLY A 183 -6.36 0.56 -16.86
C GLY A 183 -6.70 -0.71 -16.09
N ALA A 184 -7.36 -0.57 -14.93
CA ALA A 184 -7.85 -1.71 -14.16
C ALA A 184 -8.88 -2.52 -14.96
N PHE A 185 -9.84 -1.87 -15.62
CA PHE A 185 -10.81 -2.53 -16.48
C PHE A 185 -10.18 -3.30 -17.65
N ALA A 186 -9.10 -2.78 -18.23
CA ALA A 186 -8.35 -3.50 -19.26
C ALA A 186 -7.72 -4.79 -18.70
N MET A 187 -7.18 -4.75 -17.46
CA MET A 187 -6.67 -5.95 -16.81
C MET A 187 -7.80 -6.92 -16.42
N ASP A 188 -8.96 -6.43 -15.99
CA ASP A 188 -10.16 -7.25 -15.75
C ASP A 188 -10.60 -7.97 -17.04
N THR A 189 -10.54 -7.27 -18.16
CA THR A 189 -10.86 -7.84 -19.48
C THR A 189 -9.85 -8.91 -19.85
N HIS A 190 -8.55 -8.62 -19.70
CA HIS A 190 -7.49 -9.61 -19.92
C HIS A 190 -7.69 -10.84 -19.04
N PHE A 191 -7.96 -10.66 -17.75
CA PHE A 191 -8.19 -11.75 -16.80
C PHE A 191 -9.36 -12.65 -17.21
N ARG A 192 -10.48 -12.08 -17.65
CA ARG A 192 -11.68 -12.82 -18.01
C ARG A 192 -11.62 -13.50 -19.37
N THR A 193 -10.85 -12.97 -20.32
CA THR A 193 -10.93 -13.40 -21.73
C THR A 193 -9.68 -14.13 -22.23
N THR A 194 -8.56 -14.02 -21.50
CA THR A 194 -7.30 -14.61 -21.94
C THR A 194 -7.16 -16.05 -21.46
N GLU A 195 -6.68 -16.93 -22.32
CA GLU A 195 -6.34 -18.32 -22.03
C GLU A 195 -5.36 -18.39 -20.83
N PHE A 196 -5.54 -19.37 -19.95
CA PHE A 196 -4.79 -19.47 -18.68
C PHE A 196 -3.27 -19.44 -18.86
N SER A 197 -2.75 -20.09 -19.90
CA SER A 197 -1.31 -20.13 -20.20
C SER A 197 -0.71 -18.76 -20.57
N LYS A 198 -1.54 -17.80 -20.94
CA LYS A 198 -1.17 -16.42 -21.31
C LYS A 198 -1.76 -15.36 -20.37
N ASN A 199 -2.55 -15.78 -19.41
CA ASN A 199 -3.22 -14.91 -18.44
C ASN A 199 -2.24 -14.52 -17.34
N ILE A 200 -1.74 -13.30 -17.38
CA ILE A 200 -0.66 -12.83 -16.49
C ILE A 200 -0.99 -13.06 -15.02
N PRO A 201 -2.13 -12.58 -14.46
CA PRO A 201 -2.50 -12.84 -13.06
C PRO A 201 -2.54 -14.33 -12.71
N VAL A 202 -3.09 -15.16 -13.58
CA VAL A 202 -3.20 -16.62 -13.36
C VAL A 202 -1.82 -17.26 -13.31
N VAL A 203 -0.94 -16.94 -14.28
CA VAL A 203 0.43 -17.49 -14.31
C VAL A 203 1.22 -17.08 -13.07
N LEU A 204 1.15 -15.80 -12.66
CA LEU A 204 1.83 -15.32 -11.46
C LEU A 204 1.30 -15.98 -10.19
N ALA A 205 -0.02 -16.22 -10.10
CA ALA A 205 -0.62 -16.92 -8.96
C ALA A 205 -0.18 -18.38 -8.90
N LEU A 206 -0.18 -19.09 -10.04
CA LEU A 206 0.29 -20.47 -10.11
C LEU A 206 1.76 -20.61 -9.72
N LEU A 207 2.62 -19.68 -10.16
CA LEU A 207 4.02 -19.65 -9.75
C LEU A 207 4.17 -19.42 -8.24
N SER A 208 3.40 -18.49 -7.68
CA SER A 208 3.40 -18.19 -6.24
C SER A 208 2.99 -19.43 -5.42
N VAL A 209 1.86 -20.07 -5.77
CA VAL A 209 1.38 -21.30 -5.12
C VAL A 209 2.40 -22.42 -5.26
N TRP A 210 3.02 -22.54 -6.44
CA TRP A 210 4.04 -23.57 -6.68
C TRP A 210 5.27 -23.37 -5.78
N TYR A 211 5.78 -22.15 -5.67
CA TYR A 211 6.90 -21.86 -4.78
C TYR A 211 6.54 -22.08 -3.32
N ASP A 212 5.37 -21.63 -2.89
CA ASP A 212 4.95 -21.71 -1.48
C ASP A 212 4.66 -23.16 -1.06
N ASN A 213 3.84 -23.88 -1.80
CA ASN A 213 3.35 -25.20 -1.40
C ASN A 213 4.25 -26.37 -1.78
N PHE A 214 5.02 -26.26 -2.88
CA PHE A 214 5.85 -27.36 -3.38
C PHE A 214 7.35 -27.20 -3.04
N PHE A 215 7.82 -25.95 -2.88
CA PHE A 215 9.20 -25.67 -2.49
C PHE A 215 9.33 -25.14 -1.06
N GLY A 216 8.23 -24.89 -0.37
CA GLY A 216 8.22 -24.36 1.01
C GLY A 216 8.77 -22.94 1.12
N ILE A 217 8.67 -22.16 0.05
CA ILE A 217 9.17 -20.77 0.00
C ILE A 217 8.05 -19.85 0.52
N ARG A 218 8.24 -19.27 1.69
CA ARG A 218 7.22 -18.50 2.43
C ARG A 218 7.35 -16.99 2.30
N ASN A 219 8.06 -16.52 1.31
CA ASN A 219 8.32 -15.10 1.12
C ASN A 219 8.35 -14.76 -0.36
N HIS A 220 8.06 -13.50 -0.68
CA HIS A 220 8.09 -12.95 -2.01
C HIS A 220 8.53 -11.49 -1.93
N VAL A 221 9.51 -11.10 -2.72
CA VAL A 221 10.01 -9.73 -2.74
C VAL A 221 9.52 -8.98 -3.97
N VAL A 222 9.06 -7.75 -3.77
CA VAL A 222 8.65 -6.85 -4.86
C VAL A 222 9.59 -5.65 -4.90
N VAL A 223 10.29 -5.48 -6.01
CA VAL A 223 11.33 -4.45 -6.18
C VAL A 223 11.01 -3.59 -7.39
N PRO A 224 10.26 -2.49 -7.21
CA PRO A 224 10.08 -1.51 -8.26
C PRO A 224 11.35 -0.67 -8.46
N TYR A 225 11.85 -0.64 -9.68
CA TYR A 225 12.94 0.24 -10.11
C TYR A 225 12.34 1.54 -10.68
N ASP A 226 11.54 2.19 -9.84
CA ASP A 226 10.95 3.51 -10.07
C ASP A 226 10.62 4.14 -8.72
N GLN A 227 11.14 5.34 -8.46
CA GLN A 227 10.95 6.04 -7.20
C GLN A 227 9.47 6.37 -6.92
N TYR A 228 8.67 6.58 -7.95
CA TYR A 228 7.24 6.80 -7.79
C TYR A 228 6.48 5.57 -7.29
N LEU A 229 7.03 4.36 -7.46
CA LEU A 229 6.43 3.12 -6.96
C LEU A 229 6.94 2.70 -5.57
N THR A 230 7.60 3.60 -4.82
CA THR A 230 8.21 3.29 -3.51
C THR A 230 7.22 2.71 -2.49
N TYR A 231 5.93 3.08 -2.57
CA TYR A 231 4.89 2.57 -1.67
C TYR A 231 4.16 1.32 -2.20
N LEU A 232 4.48 0.85 -3.41
CA LEU A 232 3.83 -0.35 -3.96
C LEU A 232 4.07 -1.60 -3.09
N PRO A 233 5.29 -1.90 -2.60
CA PRO A 233 5.49 -3.04 -1.71
C PRO A 233 4.65 -2.99 -0.43
N ALA A 234 4.55 -1.83 0.22
CA ALA A 234 3.73 -1.64 1.42
C ALA A 234 2.22 -1.83 1.15
N TYR A 235 1.72 -1.37 0.01
CA TYR A 235 0.36 -1.65 -0.43
C TYR A 235 0.13 -3.15 -0.65
N LEU A 236 1.04 -3.83 -1.32
CA LEU A 236 0.95 -5.27 -1.60
C LEU A 236 1.07 -6.13 -0.32
N GLN A 237 1.76 -5.66 0.72
CA GLN A 237 1.76 -6.32 2.02
C GLN A 237 0.33 -6.50 2.54
N GLN A 238 -0.46 -5.43 2.55
CA GLN A 238 -1.85 -5.54 2.98
C GLN A 238 -2.67 -6.34 1.96
N LEU A 239 -2.58 -6.02 0.67
CA LEU A 239 -3.37 -6.68 -0.36
C LEU A 239 -3.23 -8.21 -0.30
N VAL A 240 -2.01 -8.73 -0.24
CA VAL A 240 -1.75 -10.17 -0.29
C VAL A 240 -1.90 -10.83 1.08
N MET A 241 -1.23 -10.31 2.12
CA MET A 241 -1.17 -10.99 3.41
C MET A 241 -2.48 -10.93 4.19
N GLU A 242 -3.22 -9.82 4.12
CA GLU A 242 -4.53 -9.72 4.75
C GLU A 242 -5.59 -10.54 3.99
N SER A 243 -5.47 -10.64 2.66
CA SER A 243 -6.37 -11.47 1.85
C SER A 243 -6.13 -12.96 2.06
N ASN A 244 -4.89 -13.40 1.93
CA ASN A 244 -4.56 -14.81 1.81
C ASN A 244 -3.89 -15.41 3.06
N GLY A 245 -3.52 -14.60 4.04
CA GLY A 245 -3.04 -15.08 5.34
C GLY A 245 -4.17 -15.69 6.17
N LYS A 246 -4.69 -16.82 5.74
CA LYS A 246 -5.84 -17.53 6.35
C LYS A 246 -5.46 -18.94 6.77
N SER A 247 -6.06 -19.40 7.85
CA SER A 247 -5.88 -20.75 8.40
C SER A 247 -7.13 -21.63 8.29
N VAL A 248 -8.22 -21.10 7.71
CA VAL A 248 -9.50 -21.80 7.57
C VAL A 248 -9.94 -21.67 6.11
N ASP A 249 -10.42 -22.77 5.53
CA ASP A 249 -10.94 -22.84 4.18
C ASP A 249 -12.43 -22.43 4.10
N ARG A 250 -13.00 -22.51 2.90
CA ARG A 250 -14.42 -22.15 2.66
C ARG A 250 -15.43 -23.16 3.24
N GLU A 251 -14.99 -24.37 3.52
CA GLU A 251 -15.75 -25.41 4.19
C GLU A 251 -15.69 -25.32 5.72
N ASN A 252 -14.98 -24.29 6.26
CA ASN A 252 -14.77 -24.04 7.68
C ASN A 252 -13.87 -25.10 8.37
N ASP A 253 -12.95 -25.70 7.60
CA ASP A 253 -11.93 -26.61 8.10
C ASP A 253 -10.56 -25.92 8.20
N PHE A 254 -9.73 -26.31 9.17
CA PHE A 254 -8.35 -25.83 9.25
C PHE A 254 -7.51 -26.36 8.10
N VAL A 255 -6.88 -25.46 7.33
CA VAL A 255 -5.99 -25.83 6.25
C VAL A 255 -4.72 -26.50 6.77
N ARG A 256 -4.20 -27.50 6.02
CA ARG A 256 -2.97 -28.24 6.34
C ARG A 256 -1.80 -27.91 5.40
N TYR A 257 -1.93 -26.85 4.65
CA TYR A 257 -0.95 -26.34 3.70
C TYR A 257 -0.66 -24.85 3.97
N GLN A 258 0.37 -24.33 3.34
CA GLN A 258 0.72 -22.93 3.47
C GLN A 258 -0.25 -22.05 2.65
N THR A 259 -0.55 -20.87 3.17
CA THR A 259 -1.32 -19.84 2.47
C THR A 259 -0.59 -18.51 2.62
N SER A 260 -0.54 -17.70 1.61
CA SER A 260 0.06 -16.37 1.58
C SER A 260 1.57 -16.32 1.90
N PRO A 261 2.41 -16.02 0.96
CA PRO A 261 3.80 -15.65 1.25
C PRO A 261 3.86 -14.33 2.03
N VAL A 262 4.93 -14.14 2.81
CA VAL A 262 5.27 -12.83 3.38
C VAL A 262 5.76 -11.92 2.27
N ILE A 263 5.09 -10.81 2.06
CA ILE A 263 5.49 -9.79 1.08
C ILE A 263 6.43 -8.78 1.74
N PHE A 264 7.57 -8.53 1.12
CA PHE A 264 8.45 -7.42 1.48
C PHE A 264 9.05 -6.80 0.21
N GLY A 265 9.72 -5.67 0.36
CA GLY A 265 10.36 -5.03 -0.78
C GLY A 265 10.69 -3.57 -0.53
N GLY A 266 11.06 -2.89 -1.58
CA GLY A 266 11.41 -1.49 -1.60
C GLY A 266 11.94 -1.08 -2.97
N ALA A 267 12.19 0.21 -3.15
CA ALA A 267 12.63 0.73 -4.44
C ALA A 267 14.07 0.28 -4.78
N GLY A 268 14.30 -0.22 -5.99
CA GLY A 268 15.63 -0.35 -6.58
C GLY A 268 16.11 1.04 -7.05
N THR A 269 17.39 1.33 -6.89
CA THR A 269 18.53 0.49 -6.47
C THR A 269 18.77 0.42 -4.95
N ASP A 270 18.04 1.19 -4.13
CA ASP A 270 18.30 1.30 -2.68
C ASP A 270 18.36 -0.08 -2.00
N VAL A 271 17.41 -0.95 -2.31
CA VAL A 271 17.33 -2.28 -1.67
C VAL A 271 18.44 -3.25 -2.12
N GLN A 272 19.17 -2.96 -3.21
CA GLN A 272 20.38 -3.70 -3.56
C GLN A 272 21.46 -3.56 -2.47
N HIS A 273 21.45 -2.41 -1.79
CA HIS A 273 22.37 -2.11 -0.68
C HIS A 273 21.78 -2.44 0.70
N SER A 274 20.64 -3.14 0.74
CA SER A 274 19.96 -3.55 1.97
C SER A 274 19.92 -5.09 2.09
N PHE A 275 19.12 -5.76 1.31
CA PHE A 275 18.87 -7.21 1.49
C PHE A 275 19.27 -8.08 0.28
N PHE A 276 19.84 -7.55 -0.80
CA PHE A 276 20.23 -8.37 -1.96
C PHE A 276 21.37 -9.35 -1.64
N GLN A 277 22.19 -9.09 -0.63
CA GLN A 277 23.13 -10.09 -0.12
C GLN A 277 22.41 -11.41 0.21
N MET A 278 21.26 -11.35 0.89
CA MET A 278 20.44 -12.53 1.20
C MET A 278 19.83 -13.13 -0.07
N LEU A 279 19.33 -12.31 -0.99
CA LEU A 279 18.73 -12.79 -2.24
C LEU A 279 19.74 -13.59 -3.07
N HIS A 280 20.99 -13.16 -3.15
CA HIS A 280 22.03 -13.83 -3.96
C HIS A 280 22.71 -15.00 -3.24
N GLN A 281 23.06 -14.84 -1.97
CA GLN A 281 23.93 -15.81 -1.25
C GLN A 281 23.28 -16.41 0.00
N GLY A 282 22.08 -15.95 0.38
CA GLY A 282 21.36 -16.52 1.52
C GLY A 282 20.96 -17.98 1.28
N THR A 283 20.63 -18.67 2.37
CA THR A 283 20.19 -20.07 2.33
C THR A 283 18.73 -20.24 1.88
N SER A 284 17.91 -19.22 2.07
CA SER A 284 16.51 -19.19 1.63
C SER A 284 16.38 -18.75 0.17
N PHE A 285 15.45 -19.38 -0.55
CA PHE A 285 15.00 -18.86 -1.84
C PHE A 285 13.95 -17.79 -1.63
N VAL A 286 13.99 -16.74 -2.45
CA VAL A 286 13.02 -15.65 -2.44
C VAL A 286 12.66 -15.34 -3.88
N PRO A 287 11.45 -15.67 -4.34
CA PRO A 287 10.95 -15.21 -5.63
C PRO A 287 10.90 -13.68 -5.68
N CYS A 288 11.32 -13.11 -6.80
CA CYS A 288 11.42 -11.65 -6.96
C CYS A 288 10.51 -11.18 -8.08
N ASP A 289 9.71 -10.15 -7.84
CA ASP A 289 9.07 -9.36 -8.89
C ASP A 289 9.85 -8.05 -9.08
N PHE A 290 10.53 -7.93 -10.20
CA PHE A 290 11.19 -6.71 -10.66
C PHE A 290 10.23 -5.92 -11.54
N ILE A 291 10.06 -4.62 -11.27
CA ILE A 291 9.10 -3.78 -11.98
C ILE A 291 9.81 -2.52 -12.46
N ILE A 292 9.73 -2.19 -13.76
CA ILE A 292 10.38 -1.01 -14.31
C ILE A 292 9.63 -0.45 -15.53
N PRO A 293 9.47 0.88 -15.62
CA PRO A 293 9.10 1.54 -16.87
C PRO A 293 10.30 1.61 -17.82
N ALA A 294 10.07 1.43 -19.12
CA ALA A 294 11.10 1.61 -20.14
C ALA A 294 11.52 3.08 -20.32
N ILE A 295 10.63 4.02 -19.96
CA ILE A 295 10.82 5.47 -20.08
C ILE A 295 10.55 6.13 -18.73
N SER A 296 11.50 6.92 -18.23
CA SER A 296 11.33 7.72 -17.03
C SER A 296 10.43 8.95 -17.24
N HIS A 297 9.80 9.45 -16.17
CA HIS A 297 9.21 10.78 -16.16
C HIS A 297 10.25 11.91 -16.05
N ASN A 298 11.46 11.59 -15.62
CA ASN A 298 12.53 12.53 -15.37
C ASN A 298 13.81 12.02 -16.03
N GLU A 299 13.98 12.34 -17.30
CA GLU A 299 15.18 12.03 -18.08
C GLU A 299 16.31 12.97 -17.65
N ILE A 300 17.26 12.48 -16.84
CA ILE A 300 18.38 13.23 -16.31
C ILE A 300 19.68 12.48 -16.66
N GLY A 301 20.43 12.98 -17.62
CA GLY A 301 21.67 12.35 -18.09
C GLY A 301 21.48 10.85 -18.34
N VAL A 302 22.32 10.02 -17.76
CA VAL A 302 22.33 8.55 -17.92
C VAL A 302 21.66 7.81 -16.76
N HIS A 303 20.87 8.50 -15.91
CA HIS A 303 20.30 7.89 -14.71
C HIS A 303 19.39 6.69 -15.01
N HIS A 304 18.52 6.83 -16.01
CA HIS A 304 17.57 5.79 -16.34
C HIS A 304 18.22 4.57 -17.02
N GLU A 305 19.22 4.79 -17.89
CA GLU A 305 20.00 3.72 -18.49
C GLU A 305 20.78 2.92 -17.44
N ILE A 306 21.35 3.58 -16.45
CA ILE A 306 21.98 2.92 -15.30
C ILE A 306 20.94 2.10 -14.52
N LEU A 307 19.75 2.65 -14.27
CA LEU A 307 18.67 1.96 -13.57
C LEU A 307 18.21 0.71 -14.34
N LEU A 308 17.99 0.83 -15.67
CA LEU A 308 17.66 -0.28 -16.56
C LEU A 308 18.74 -1.36 -16.57
N SER A 309 20.01 -0.98 -16.65
CA SER A 309 21.13 -1.94 -16.63
C SER A 309 21.19 -2.69 -15.30
N ASN A 310 20.93 -2.01 -14.17
CA ASN A 310 20.91 -2.62 -12.85
C ASN A 310 19.83 -3.70 -12.73
N ILE A 311 18.56 -3.40 -13.05
CA ILE A 311 17.48 -4.38 -12.94
C ILE A 311 17.75 -5.63 -13.79
N LEU A 312 18.23 -5.44 -15.02
CA LEU A 312 18.55 -6.56 -15.91
C LEU A 312 19.72 -7.38 -15.40
N ALA A 313 20.77 -6.73 -14.88
CA ALA A 313 21.93 -7.40 -14.29
C ALA A 313 21.53 -8.19 -13.02
N GLN A 314 20.64 -7.67 -12.17
CA GLN A 314 20.19 -8.41 -10.98
C GLN A 314 19.37 -9.65 -11.36
N SER A 315 18.45 -9.53 -12.33
CA SER A 315 17.69 -10.67 -12.84
C SER A 315 18.61 -11.75 -13.44
N GLU A 316 19.58 -11.35 -14.26
CA GLU A 316 20.57 -12.26 -14.84
C GLU A 316 21.44 -12.93 -13.79
N ALA A 317 21.94 -12.18 -12.80
CA ALA A 317 22.78 -12.69 -11.73
C ALA A 317 22.03 -13.70 -10.82
N LEU A 318 20.76 -13.44 -10.51
CA LEU A 318 19.91 -14.38 -9.77
C LEU A 318 19.68 -15.69 -10.55
N MET A 319 19.48 -15.59 -11.85
CA MET A 319 19.25 -16.76 -12.71
C MET A 319 20.51 -17.59 -12.90
N LYS A 320 21.60 -16.97 -13.35
CA LYS A 320 22.84 -17.66 -13.73
C LYS A 320 23.70 -18.03 -12.53
N GLY A 321 23.84 -17.13 -11.56
CA GLY A 321 24.83 -17.26 -10.48
C GLY A 321 26.27 -17.18 -10.99
N LYS A 322 27.18 -17.71 -10.17
CA LYS A 322 28.62 -17.87 -10.47
C LYS A 322 29.15 -19.10 -9.72
N THR A 323 29.69 -20.06 -10.42
CA THR A 323 30.23 -21.29 -9.85
C THR A 323 31.51 -21.02 -9.02
N VAL A 324 31.86 -21.95 -8.13
CA VAL A 324 33.12 -21.89 -7.36
C VAL A 324 34.34 -21.94 -8.31
N ALA A 325 34.25 -22.62 -9.44
CA ALA A 325 35.32 -22.72 -10.46
C ALA A 325 35.53 -21.38 -11.17
N GLU A 326 34.45 -20.71 -11.59
CA GLU A 326 34.51 -19.37 -12.19
C GLU A 326 35.07 -18.34 -11.19
N ALA A 327 34.60 -18.35 -9.95
CA ALA A 327 35.13 -17.48 -8.89
C ALA A 327 36.63 -17.72 -8.64
N ALA A 328 37.09 -18.98 -8.67
CA ALA A 328 38.50 -19.29 -8.54
C ALA A 328 39.33 -18.80 -9.74
N SER A 329 38.78 -18.92 -10.97
CA SER A 329 39.41 -18.42 -12.20
C SER A 329 39.57 -16.90 -12.19
N GLU A 330 38.50 -16.16 -11.80
CA GLU A 330 38.56 -14.71 -11.66
C GLU A 330 39.58 -14.25 -10.61
N LEU A 331 39.63 -14.91 -9.46
CA LEU A 331 40.61 -14.61 -8.42
C LEU A 331 42.05 -14.87 -8.91
N LYS A 332 42.29 -15.94 -9.68
CA LYS A 332 43.57 -16.23 -10.32
C LYS A 332 43.95 -15.15 -11.33
N ALA A 333 43.02 -14.73 -12.17
CA ALA A 333 43.21 -13.65 -13.14
C ALA A 333 43.52 -12.31 -12.44
N ALA A 334 42.96 -12.09 -11.23
CA ALA A 334 43.25 -10.93 -10.38
C ALA A 334 44.57 -11.04 -9.59
N GLY A 335 45.42 -12.03 -9.87
CA GLY A 335 46.74 -12.19 -9.27
C GLY A 335 46.74 -12.73 -7.84
N LYS A 336 45.66 -13.33 -7.37
CA LYS A 336 45.58 -13.91 -6.00
C LYS A 336 46.39 -15.17 -5.86
N THR A 337 46.98 -15.40 -4.67
CA THR A 337 47.72 -16.62 -4.37
C THR A 337 46.80 -17.86 -4.26
N LYS A 338 47.36 -19.06 -4.31
CA LYS A 338 46.59 -20.30 -4.18
C LYS A 338 45.85 -20.36 -2.84
N GLU A 339 46.46 -19.89 -1.77
CA GLU A 339 45.90 -19.83 -0.43
C GLU A 339 44.74 -18.85 -0.35
N GLU A 340 44.89 -17.64 -0.92
CA GLU A 340 43.82 -16.64 -1.00
C GLU A 340 42.63 -17.18 -1.84
N ILE A 341 42.92 -17.83 -2.97
CA ILE A 341 41.88 -18.43 -3.83
C ILE A 341 41.14 -19.54 -3.05
N ALA A 342 41.86 -20.43 -2.37
CA ALA A 342 41.23 -21.47 -1.58
C ALA A 342 40.29 -20.91 -0.51
N LYS A 343 40.69 -19.82 0.15
CA LYS A 343 39.90 -19.11 1.15
C LYS A 343 38.69 -18.37 0.59
N LEU A 344 38.83 -17.71 -0.56
CA LEU A 344 37.85 -16.74 -1.04
C LEU A 344 36.87 -17.29 -2.06
N LYS A 345 37.19 -18.35 -2.83
CA LYS A 345 36.38 -18.82 -3.97
C LYS A 345 34.93 -19.14 -3.62
N LYS A 346 34.66 -19.68 -2.42
CA LYS A 346 33.31 -19.98 -1.95
C LYS A 346 32.53 -18.71 -1.58
N TYR A 347 33.18 -17.71 -0.98
CA TYR A 347 32.56 -16.43 -0.66
C TYR A 347 32.20 -15.59 -1.91
N LYS A 348 32.88 -15.84 -3.03
CA LYS A 348 32.65 -15.17 -4.32
C LYS A 348 31.82 -16.00 -5.31
N SER A 349 31.27 -17.13 -4.86
CA SER A 349 30.35 -17.92 -5.66
C SER A 349 28.89 -17.55 -5.36
N PHE A 350 28.03 -17.74 -6.34
CA PHE A 350 26.58 -17.44 -6.30
C PHE A 350 25.84 -18.66 -6.82
N LYS A 351 24.86 -19.15 -6.09
CA LYS A 351 24.17 -20.39 -6.44
C LYS A 351 23.42 -20.30 -7.78
N GLY A 352 22.88 -19.13 -8.13
CA GLY A 352 21.98 -19.00 -9.25
C GLY A 352 20.66 -19.75 -9.04
N ASN A 353 19.94 -19.98 -10.15
CA ASN A 353 18.64 -20.65 -10.16
C ASN A 353 17.64 -20.06 -9.15
N ARG A 354 17.69 -18.74 -8.98
CA ARG A 354 16.79 -17.98 -8.09
C ARG A 354 15.71 -17.33 -8.94
N PRO A 355 14.43 -17.67 -8.71
CA PRO A 355 13.35 -17.26 -9.59
C PRO A 355 13.06 -15.76 -9.50
N SER A 356 12.81 -15.15 -10.65
CA SER A 356 12.34 -13.77 -10.72
C SER A 356 11.41 -13.58 -11.92
N ASN A 357 10.46 -12.65 -11.77
CA ASN A 357 9.66 -12.10 -12.85
C ASN A 357 10.15 -10.69 -13.13
N THR A 358 10.10 -10.25 -14.39
CA THR A 358 10.40 -8.85 -14.76
C THR A 358 9.17 -8.28 -15.46
N ILE A 359 8.54 -7.29 -14.82
CA ILE A 359 7.34 -6.60 -15.30
C ILE A 359 7.80 -5.28 -15.92
N ILE A 360 7.65 -5.17 -17.25
CA ILE A 360 8.07 -3.98 -18.00
C ILE A 360 6.85 -3.35 -18.65
N PHE A 361 6.73 -2.04 -18.53
CA PHE A 361 5.74 -1.22 -19.24
C PHE A 361 6.40 0.02 -19.81
N LYS A 362 5.71 0.71 -20.71
CA LYS A 362 6.32 1.85 -21.42
C LYS A 362 6.68 2.99 -20.46
N LYS A 363 5.76 3.41 -19.60
CA LYS A 363 5.91 4.52 -18.66
C LYS A 363 4.90 4.36 -17.54
N ILE A 364 5.22 4.81 -16.32
CA ILE A 364 4.22 4.83 -15.25
C ILE A 364 3.25 5.99 -15.48
N ASP A 365 2.10 5.68 -16.06
CA ASP A 365 0.99 6.60 -16.23
C ASP A 365 -0.25 6.07 -15.47
N PRO A 366 -1.33 6.83 -15.35
CA PRO A 366 -2.51 6.38 -14.63
C PRO A 366 -3.08 5.04 -15.15
N TYR A 367 -3.07 4.83 -16.46
CA TYR A 367 -3.57 3.59 -17.07
C TYR A 367 -2.66 2.38 -16.73
N ALA A 368 -1.34 2.54 -16.86
CA ALA A 368 -0.37 1.49 -16.51
C ALA A 368 -0.44 1.16 -15.01
N LEU A 369 -0.60 2.17 -14.13
CA LEU A 369 -0.79 1.94 -12.70
C LEU A 369 -2.05 1.13 -12.43
N GLY A 370 -3.16 1.48 -13.09
CA GLY A 370 -4.43 0.73 -12.96
C GLY A 370 -4.27 -0.73 -13.36
N MET A 371 -3.62 -1.01 -14.49
CA MET A 371 -3.31 -2.37 -14.94
C MET A 371 -2.44 -3.12 -13.93
N LEU A 372 -1.38 -2.48 -13.42
CA LEU A 372 -0.43 -3.10 -12.48
C LEU A 372 -1.11 -3.51 -11.18
N VAL A 373 -1.91 -2.62 -10.61
CA VAL A 373 -2.62 -2.88 -9.34
C VAL A 373 -3.66 -3.98 -9.53
N ALA A 374 -4.51 -3.90 -10.55
CA ALA A 374 -5.52 -4.91 -10.83
C ALA A 374 -4.91 -6.29 -11.15
N MET A 375 -3.72 -6.34 -11.77
CA MET A 375 -2.97 -7.57 -11.98
C MET A 375 -2.66 -8.27 -10.64
N TYR A 376 -2.19 -7.53 -9.63
CA TYR A 376 -1.92 -8.10 -8.31
C TYR A 376 -3.20 -8.44 -7.54
N GLU A 377 -4.28 -7.69 -7.71
CA GLU A 377 -5.59 -8.01 -7.12
C GLU A 377 -6.11 -9.35 -7.68
N HIS A 378 -6.09 -9.53 -9.01
CA HIS A 378 -6.48 -10.80 -9.64
C HIS A 378 -5.54 -11.95 -9.27
N LYS A 379 -4.22 -11.72 -9.21
CA LYS A 379 -3.26 -12.72 -8.71
C LYS A 379 -3.66 -13.20 -7.32
N THR A 380 -3.91 -12.27 -6.41
CA THR A 380 -4.32 -12.56 -5.02
C THR A 380 -5.66 -13.32 -4.96
N PHE A 381 -6.62 -12.96 -5.79
CA PHE A 381 -7.88 -13.68 -5.93
C PHE A 381 -7.68 -15.13 -6.39
N VAL A 382 -6.87 -15.34 -7.43
CA VAL A 382 -6.59 -16.70 -7.96
C VAL A 382 -5.88 -17.57 -6.93
N GLU A 383 -4.91 -17.03 -6.19
CA GLU A 383 -4.27 -17.72 -5.07
C GLU A 383 -5.29 -18.17 -4.04
N GLY A 384 -6.20 -17.28 -3.63
CA GLY A 384 -7.27 -17.59 -2.68
C GLY A 384 -8.23 -18.67 -3.17
N VAL A 385 -8.52 -18.68 -4.49
CA VAL A 385 -9.34 -19.74 -5.11
C VAL A 385 -8.63 -21.09 -5.06
N ILE A 386 -7.33 -21.14 -5.40
CA ILE A 386 -6.53 -22.37 -5.40
C ILE A 386 -6.40 -22.92 -3.96
N TRP A 387 -6.17 -22.06 -2.98
CA TRP A 387 -6.09 -22.42 -1.56
C TRP A 387 -7.47 -22.62 -0.92
N ASN A 388 -8.56 -22.45 -1.67
CA ASN A 388 -9.95 -22.61 -1.20
C ASN A 388 -10.26 -21.78 0.07
N ILE A 389 -9.69 -20.58 0.18
CA ILE A 389 -9.85 -19.70 1.34
C ILE A 389 -10.73 -18.49 1.02
N ASN A 390 -11.32 -17.87 2.06
CA ASN A 390 -12.02 -16.61 1.90
C ASN A 390 -11.03 -15.42 1.99
N SER A 391 -10.65 -14.88 0.84
CA SER A 391 -9.69 -13.78 0.75
C SER A 391 -10.29 -12.40 1.12
N PHE A 392 -11.62 -12.29 1.32
CA PHE A 392 -12.28 -10.98 1.40
C PHE A 392 -12.74 -10.59 2.80
N ASP A 393 -12.40 -11.37 3.83
CA ASP A 393 -12.57 -11.02 5.23
C ASP A 393 -11.22 -10.65 5.90
N GLN A 394 -11.28 -10.20 7.16
CA GLN A 394 -10.11 -9.84 7.98
C GLN A 394 -10.37 -10.07 9.48
N MET A 395 -10.99 -11.18 9.84
CA MET A 395 -11.36 -11.51 11.24
C MET A 395 -10.13 -11.57 12.17
N GLY A 396 -8.94 -11.89 11.61
CA GLY A 396 -7.69 -11.99 12.36
C GLY A 396 -7.22 -10.71 13.05
N VAL A 397 -7.74 -9.53 12.66
CA VAL A 397 -7.39 -8.24 13.28
C VAL A 397 -8.35 -7.82 14.40
N GLU A 398 -9.41 -8.58 14.69
CA GLU A 398 -10.46 -8.17 15.63
C GLU A 398 -10.06 -8.38 17.08
N LEU A 399 -9.40 -9.50 17.41
CA LEU A 399 -9.02 -9.82 18.78
C LEU A 399 -8.12 -8.76 19.40
N GLY A 400 -7.10 -8.31 18.67
CA GLY A 400 -6.20 -7.26 19.15
C GLY A 400 -6.93 -5.94 19.46
N LYS A 401 -7.90 -5.55 18.64
CA LYS A 401 -8.74 -4.36 18.88
C LYS A 401 -9.60 -4.51 20.14
N GLN A 402 -10.21 -5.67 20.32
CA GLN A 402 -11.02 -5.95 21.52
C GLN A 402 -10.19 -5.89 22.81
N LEU A 403 -8.96 -6.44 22.78
CA LEU A 403 -8.04 -6.37 23.92
C LEU A 403 -7.55 -4.94 24.17
N ALA A 404 -7.23 -4.19 23.13
CA ALA A 404 -6.81 -2.79 23.26
C ALA A 404 -7.88 -1.92 23.94
N LEU A 405 -9.16 -2.11 23.62
CA LEU A 405 -10.27 -1.41 24.25
C LEU A 405 -10.42 -1.75 25.75
N LYS A 406 -10.02 -2.95 26.18
CA LYS A 406 -10.02 -3.34 27.61
C LYS A 406 -8.79 -2.76 28.35
N ILE A 407 -7.64 -2.71 27.71
CA ILE A 407 -6.37 -2.24 28.29
C ILE A 407 -6.36 -0.70 28.42
N LEU A 408 -7.00 0.01 27.49
CA LEU A 408 -6.95 1.48 27.47
C LEU A 408 -7.39 2.14 28.78
N PRO A 409 -8.55 1.80 29.39
CA PRO A 409 -8.97 2.37 30.68
C PRO A 409 -7.98 2.07 31.83
N GLU A 410 -7.30 0.92 31.77
CA GLU A 410 -6.29 0.56 32.78
C GLU A 410 -5.05 1.45 32.71
N ILE A 411 -4.57 1.72 31.48
CA ILE A 411 -3.45 2.66 31.26
C ILE A 411 -3.83 4.08 31.68
N GLN A 412 -5.10 4.46 31.51
CA GLN A 412 -5.65 5.75 31.97
C GLN A 412 -5.83 5.84 33.48
N GLY A 413 -5.80 4.69 34.17
CA GLY A 413 -6.02 4.63 35.63
C GLY A 413 -7.50 4.63 36.03
N GLU A 414 -8.40 4.35 35.09
CA GLU A 414 -9.85 4.39 35.27
C GLU A 414 -10.45 3.00 35.64
N ALA A 415 -9.71 1.92 35.41
CA ALA A 415 -10.11 0.56 35.68
C ALA A 415 -8.92 -0.34 36.01
N ASP A 416 -9.22 -1.52 36.60
CA ASP A 416 -8.29 -2.64 36.74
C ASP A 416 -8.82 -3.82 35.91
N GLY A 417 -7.92 -4.59 35.29
CA GLY A 417 -8.24 -5.74 34.45
C GLY A 417 -7.50 -7.00 34.89
N VAL A 418 -7.95 -8.14 34.34
CA VAL A 418 -7.28 -9.44 34.53
C VAL A 418 -6.60 -9.81 33.20
N HIS A 419 -5.28 -9.93 33.26
CA HIS A 419 -4.43 -10.26 32.13
C HIS A 419 -3.50 -11.44 32.45
N ASP A 420 -2.87 -11.98 31.43
CA ASP A 420 -1.71 -12.86 31.62
C ASP A 420 -0.56 -12.10 32.32
N SER A 421 0.36 -12.87 32.91
CA SER A 421 1.44 -12.32 33.72
C SER A 421 2.35 -11.31 32.96
N SER A 422 2.56 -11.53 31.67
CA SER A 422 3.37 -10.64 30.83
C SER A 422 2.66 -9.30 30.62
N THR A 423 1.39 -9.34 30.18
CA THR A 423 0.61 -8.11 29.93
C THR A 423 0.42 -7.31 31.22
N ALA A 424 0.08 -7.94 32.34
CA ALA A 424 -0.06 -7.29 33.64
C ALA A 424 1.25 -6.59 34.08
N ALA A 425 2.39 -7.27 33.95
CA ALA A 425 3.70 -6.70 34.30
C ALA A 425 4.05 -5.49 33.41
N LEU A 426 3.76 -5.55 32.11
CA LEU A 426 4.01 -4.44 31.16
C LEU A 426 3.13 -3.24 31.46
N ILE A 427 1.85 -3.44 31.77
CA ILE A 427 0.93 -2.34 32.18
C ILE A 427 1.46 -1.67 33.44
N ALA A 428 1.82 -2.44 34.48
CA ALA A 428 2.36 -1.91 35.73
C ALA A 428 3.66 -1.13 35.49
N TYR A 429 4.56 -1.64 34.67
CA TYR A 429 5.82 -0.97 34.33
C TYR A 429 5.59 0.35 33.59
N ILE A 430 4.73 0.37 32.58
CA ILE A 430 4.36 1.58 31.83
C ILE A 430 3.75 2.63 32.76
N LYS A 431 2.80 2.23 33.62
CA LYS A 431 2.19 3.15 34.62
C LYS A 431 3.26 3.70 35.58
N GLY A 432 4.27 2.92 35.94
CA GLY A 432 5.41 3.36 36.75
C GLY A 432 6.28 4.42 36.06
N LEU A 433 6.54 4.26 34.76
CA LEU A 433 7.33 5.22 33.97
C LEU A 433 6.60 6.54 33.66
N ARG A 434 5.26 6.56 33.70
CA ARG A 434 4.43 7.73 33.38
C ARG A 434 4.13 8.61 34.60
N LYS A 435 4.50 8.18 35.80
CA LYS A 435 4.45 8.97 37.06
C LYS A 435 5.68 9.87 37.16
#